data_ae302ec6468615401804837f33c63df3
#
_entry.id   ae302ec6468615401804837f33c63df3
#
_cell.length_a   1.000
_cell.length_b   1.000
_cell.length_c   1.000
_cell.angle_alpha   90.00
_cell.angle_beta   90.00
_cell.angle_gamma   90.00
#
_symmetry.space_group_name_H-M   'P 1'
#
loop_
_entity.id
_entity.type
_entity.pdbx_description
1 polymer ?
#
loop_
_entity_poly.entity_id
_entity_poly.type
_entity_poly.pdbx_seq_one_letter_code
_entity_poly.pdbx_strand_id
1 'polypeptide(L)'
;ARSAKGAQSRILQGTLLPVYPGSEKLTKRGITNKLFQTVIFNLLKDLPNLIQENLPDYLMKSMKLIGRLNSFYSIHFPKDLKQFDEANRRLKFEEAFFFQLGYGLKKLHQKTKSFGNPFPIVGEYFTSFYENNLPFELTNAQKRVLKEIRIDMKRSTQMNRLLQGDVGSGKTMVALLTMLIAMDNGFQSCLMAPTEILAQQHFNSIKELLQNTTINVRLLTGSSKTSERKVIHEELENGQLSILIGTHALLEDKVKFQNLGLAIIDEQHRFGVAQRAKLWAKN
;
A
#
# COMPACT_ATOMS: atom_id res chain seq x y z
N ALA A 1 22.31 -16.38 -52.46
CA ALA A 1 22.52 -15.33 -51.44
C ALA A 1 21.98 -13.92 -51.86
N ARG A 2 21.77 -13.64 -53.16
CA ARG A 2 21.21 -12.35 -53.63
C ARG A 2 19.67 -12.27 -53.58
N SER A 3 18.98 -13.40 -53.60
CA SER A 3 17.48 -13.42 -53.59
C SER A 3 16.84 -13.15 -52.23
N ALA A 4 17.48 -13.51 -51.16
CA ALA A 4 16.94 -13.31 -49.81
C ALA A 4 16.98 -11.84 -49.34
N LYS A 5 17.96 -11.04 -49.79
CA LYS A 5 18.04 -9.60 -49.45
C LYS A 5 16.95 -8.76 -50.15
N GLY A 6 16.50 -9.17 -51.30
CA GLY A 6 15.44 -8.46 -52.07
C GLY A 6 14.04 -8.69 -51.47
N ALA A 7 13.78 -9.88 -50.92
CA ALA A 7 12.49 -10.22 -50.30
C ALA A 7 12.28 -9.52 -48.95
N GLN A 8 13.33 -9.41 -48.14
CA GLN A 8 13.28 -8.70 -46.85
C GLN A 8 13.04 -7.19 -47.00
N SER A 9 13.60 -6.56 -48.05
CA SER A 9 13.37 -5.12 -48.26
C SER A 9 11.97 -4.81 -48.78
N ARG A 10 11.29 -5.75 -49.44
CA ARG A 10 9.91 -5.59 -49.92
C ARG A 10 8.85 -5.80 -48.86
N ILE A 11 9.10 -6.67 -47.87
CA ILE A 11 8.16 -6.94 -46.77
C ILE A 11 8.08 -5.75 -45.80
N LEU A 12 9.13 -4.93 -45.73
CA LEU A 12 9.21 -3.77 -44.81
C LEU A 12 8.75 -2.46 -45.50
N GLN A 13 8.44 -2.46 -46.78
CA GLN A 13 7.88 -1.29 -47.47
C GLN A 13 6.38 -1.17 -47.14
N GLY A 14 6.03 -0.11 -46.41
CA GLY A 14 4.65 0.21 -46.01
C GLY A 14 4.29 -0.15 -44.58
N THR A 15 5.22 -0.65 -43.77
CA THR A 15 5.01 -0.88 -42.31
C THR A 15 5.71 0.18 -41.49
N LEU A 16 5.15 0.48 -40.30
CA LEU A 16 5.85 1.28 -39.32
C LEU A 16 7.07 0.49 -38.80
N LEU A 17 8.24 1.10 -38.84
CA LEU A 17 9.47 0.46 -38.42
C LEU A 17 9.88 0.93 -37.04
N PRO A 18 10.26 0.02 -36.13
CA PRO A 18 10.71 0.39 -34.79
C PRO A 18 12.07 1.08 -34.86
N VAL A 19 12.23 2.09 -33.99
CA VAL A 19 13.53 2.69 -33.70
C VAL A 19 13.99 2.25 -32.32
N TYR A 20 15.09 1.49 -32.27
CA TYR A 20 15.64 0.99 -31.02
C TYR A 20 16.66 1.98 -30.44
N PRO A 21 16.72 2.13 -29.10
CA PRO A 21 17.74 2.93 -28.47
C PRO A 21 19.13 2.46 -28.87
N GLY A 22 19.98 3.37 -29.31
CA GLY A 22 21.36 3.12 -29.69
C GLY A 22 22.31 4.04 -28.93
N SER A 23 23.60 3.71 -28.99
CA SER A 23 24.67 4.58 -28.49
C SER A 23 25.78 4.68 -29.54
N GLU A 24 26.57 5.74 -29.48
CA GLU A 24 27.73 5.90 -30.39
C GLU A 24 28.69 4.69 -30.35
N LYS A 25 28.86 4.08 -29.18
CA LYS A 25 29.69 2.88 -29.01
C LYS A 25 29.15 1.69 -29.79
N LEU A 26 27.83 1.52 -29.83
CA LEU A 26 27.17 0.46 -30.61
C LEU A 26 27.31 0.72 -32.11
N THR A 27 27.08 1.95 -32.52
CA THR A 27 27.20 2.35 -33.94
C THR A 27 28.64 2.17 -34.45
N LYS A 28 29.67 2.54 -33.67
CA LYS A 28 31.09 2.34 -34.00
C LYS A 28 31.45 0.84 -34.14
N ARG A 29 30.71 -0.05 -33.50
CA ARG A 29 30.87 -1.52 -33.61
C ARG A 29 29.99 -2.15 -34.69
N GLY A 30 29.35 -1.34 -35.54
CA GLY A 30 28.48 -1.82 -36.61
C GLY A 30 27.08 -2.28 -36.16
N ILE A 31 26.75 -2.06 -34.88
CA ILE A 31 25.43 -2.42 -34.34
C ILE A 31 24.47 -1.26 -34.59
N THR A 32 23.78 -1.36 -35.72
CA THR A 32 22.83 -0.30 -36.19
C THR A 32 21.37 -0.70 -35.92
N ASN A 33 20.47 0.26 -36.02
CA ASN A 33 19.02 0.01 -35.90
C ASN A 33 18.54 -1.06 -36.92
N LYS A 34 19.10 -1.08 -38.11
CA LYS A 34 18.79 -2.08 -39.12
C LYS A 34 19.19 -3.49 -38.72
N LEU A 35 20.30 -3.63 -38.00
CA LEU A 35 20.73 -4.92 -37.44
C LEU A 35 19.74 -5.40 -36.35
N PHE A 36 19.32 -4.52 -35.45
CA PHE A 36 18.31 -4.86 -34.43
C PHE A 36 16.99 -5.30 -35.10
N GLN A 37 16.50 -4.54 -36.08
CA GLN A 37 15.29 -4.90 -36.83
C GLN A 37 15.40 -6.30 -37.48
N THR A 38 16.56 -6.60 -38.07
CA THR A 38 16.79 -7.91 -38.71
C THR A 38 16.82 -9.04 -37.68
N VAL A 39 17.53 -8.85 -36.57
CA VAL A 39 17.63 -9.86 -35.53
C VAL A 39 16.25 -10.15 -34.92
N ILE A 40 15.50 -9.10 -34.57
CA ILE A 40 14.17 -9.24 -34.01
C ILE A 40 13.20 -9.87 -35.01
N PHE A 41 13.25 -9.48 -36.26
CA PHE A 41 12.41 -10.10 -37.29
C PHE A 41 12.68 -11.60 -37.45
N ASN A 42 13.95 -12.02 -37.39
CA ASN A 42 14.30 -13.44 -37.46
C ASN A 42 13.86 -14.18 -36.20
N LEU A 43 14.08 -13.59 -35.01
CA LEU A 43 13.61 -14.14 -33.72
C LEU A 43 12.09 -14.37 -33.73
N LEU A 44 11.32 -13.39 -34.23
CA LEU A 44 9.87 -13.48 -34.28
C LEU A 44 9.36 -14.64 -35.19
N LYS A 45 10.14 -15.13 -36.16
CA LYS A 45 9.77 -16.29 -36.97
C LYS A 45 9.78 -17.60 -36.15
N ASP A 46 10.63 -17.69 -35.17
CA ASP A 46 10.79 -18.91 -34.32
C ASP A 46 9.86 -18.88 -33.13
N LEU A 47 9.30 -17.73 -32.77
CA LEU A 47 8.44 -17.52 -31.59
C LEU A 47 7.13 -18.32 -31.57
N PRO A 48 6.46 -18.63 -32.69
CA PRO A 48 5.20 -19.37 -32.67
C PRO A 48 5.26 -20.67 -31.87
N ASN A 49 6.41 -21.32 -31.85
CA ASN A 49 6.64 -22.58 -31.14
C ASN A 49 7.05 -22.39 -29.67
N LEU A 50 7.40 -21.16 -29.26
CA LEU A 50 7.97 -20.87 -27.94
C LEU A 50 7.04 -20.03 -27.06
N ILE A 51 6.17 -19.23 -27.66
CA ILE A 51 5.30 -18.32 -26.91
C ILE A 51 3.88 -18.89 -26.82
N GLN A 52 3.51 -19.24 -25.60
CA GLN A 52 2.14 -19.63 -25.26
C GLN A 52 1.35 -18.43 -24.70
N GLU A 53 0.02 -18.48 -24.89
CA GLU A 53 -0.87 -17.52 -24.23
C GLU A 53 -0.83 -17.73 -22.71
N ASN A 54 -0.73 -16.64 -21.95
CA ASN A 54 -0.60 -16.65 -20.50
C ASN A 54 -1.79 -16.00 -19.77
N LEU A 55 -2.74 -15.43 -20.52
CA LEU A 55 -3.97 -14.89 -19.97
C LEU A 55 -5.13 -15.86 -20.26
N PRO A 56 -6.06 -16.04 -19.30
CA PRO A 56 -7.25 -16.86 -19.52
C PRO A 56 -8.16 -16.29 -20.63
N ASP A 57 -8.82 -17.17 -21.39
CA ASP A 57 -9.71 -16.80 -22.51
C ASP A 57 -10.83 -15.83 -22.10
N TYR A 58 -11.41 -16.02 -20.92
CA TYR A 58 -12.47 -15.13 -20.42
C TYR A 58 -11.98 -13.70 -20.27
N LEU A 59 -10.73 -13.54 -19.82
CA LEU A 59 -10.11 -12.23 -19.61
C LEU A 59 -9.75 -11.59 -20.95
N MET A 60 -9.20 -12.37 -21.87
CA MET A 60 -8.91 -11.93 -23.24
C MET A 60 -10.16 -11.38 -23.92
N LYS A 61 -11.29 -12.12 -23.82
CA LYS A 61 -12.57 -11.72 -24.41
C LYS A 61 -13.17 -10.48 -23.75
N SER A 62 -13.24 -10.47 -22.41
CA SER A 62 -13.85 -9.35 -21.65
C SER A 62 -13.11 -8.03 -21.86
N MET A 63 -11.78 -8.11 -21.93
CA MET A 63 -10.91 -6.94 -22.12
C MET A 63 -10.61 -6.64 -23.58
N LYS A 64 -11.14 -7.43 -24.53
CA LYS A 64 -10.90 -7.30 -25.97
C LYS A 64 -9.40 -7.18 -26.30
N LEU A 65 -8.61 -8.12 -25.79
CA LEU A 65 -7.16 -8.15 -25.99
C LEU A 65 -6.79 -9.06 -27.16
N ILE A 66 -5.78 -8.67 -27.93
CA ILE A 66 -5.17 -9.53 -28.95
C ILE A 66 -4.30 -10.60 -28.30
N GLY A 67 -4.06 -11.71 -29.01
CA GLY A 67 -3.19 -12.79 -28.52
C GLY A 67 -1.75 -12.35 -28.28
N ARG A 68 -1.08 -13.00 -27.35
CA ARG A 68 0.27 -12.67 -26.91
C ARG A 68 1.28 -12.68 -28.06
N LEU A 69 1.28 -13.74 -28.88
CA LEU A 69 2.16 -13.84 -30.03
C LEU A 69 1.95 -12.67 -31.02
N ASN A 70 0.68 -12.38 -31.33
CA ASN A 70 0.35 -11.25 -32.21
C ASN A 70 0.79 -9.91 -31.65
N SER A 71 0.77 -9.74 -30.33
CA SER A 71 1.24 -8.50 -29.70
C SER A 71 2.74 -8.30 -29.86
N PHE A 72 3.55 -9.36 -29.77
CA PHE A 72 4.98 -9.27 -30.03
C PHE A 72 5.30 -8.93 -31.50
N TYR A 73 4.55 -9.50 -32.45
CA TYR A 73 4.71 -9.08 -33.84
C TYR A 73 4.33 -7.63 -34.06
N SER A 74 3.17 -7.25 -33.57
CA SER A 74 2.57 -5.94 -33.85
C SER A 74 3.23 -4.79 -33.12
N ILE A 75 3.91 -5.03 -31.99
CA ILE A 75 4.67 -3.97 -31.30
C ILE A 75 5.95 -3.61 -32.07
N HIS A 76 6.53 -4.54 -32.79
CA HIS A 76 7.75 -4.34 -33.56
C HIS A 76 7.51 -4.02 -35.05
N PHE A 77 6.52 -4.65 -35.67
CA PHE A 77 6.23 -4.51 -37.11
C PHE A 77 4.72 -4.38 -37.35
N PRO A 78 4.08 -3.31 -36.83
CA PRO A 78 2.66 -3.10 -37.05
C PRO A 78 2.37 -2.68 -38.50
N LYS A 79 1.21 -3.08 -39.00
CA LYS A 79 0.75 -2.63 -40.33
C LYS A 79 0.26 -1.17 -40.28
N ASP A 80 -0.33 -0.77 -39.15
CA ASP A 80 -0.88 0.55 -38.94
C ASP A 80 -0.79 0.93 -37.44
N LEU A 81 -1.11 2.17 -37.09
CA LEU A 81 -1.10 2.67 -35.71
C LEU A 81 -2.10 1.94 -34.81
N LYS A 82 -3.25 1.53 -35.35
CA LYS A 82 -4.26 0.80 -34.58
C LYS A 82 -3.71 -0.54 -34.06
N GLN A 83 -3.04 -1.27 -34.95
CA GLN A 83 -2.42 -2.54 -34.58
C GLN A 83 -1.30 -2.36 -33.56
N PHE A 84 -0.53 -1.28 -33.67
CA PHE A 84 0.46 -0.90 -32.66
C PHE A 84 -0.19 -0.63 -31.30
N ASP A 85 -1.28 0.15 -31.27
CA ASP A 85 -1.98 0.50 -30.02
C ASP A 85 -2.61 -0.73 -29.36
N GLU A 86 -3.18 -1.65 -30.14
CA GLU A 86 -3.71 -2.91 -29.64
C GLU A 86 -2.60 -3.78 -29.00
N ALA A 87 -1.44 -3.85 -29.65
CA ALA A 87 -0.28 -4.57 -29.12
C ALA A 87 0.26 -3.94 -27.84
N ASN A 88 0.44 -2.62 -27.84
CA ASN A 88 0.88 -1.86 -26.68
C ASN A 88 -0.07 -2.01 -25.50
N ARG A 89 -1.39 -1.93 -25.75
CA ARG A 89 -2.42 -2.16 -24.75
C ARG A 89 -2.33 -3.57 -24.16
N ARG A 90 -2.16 -4.59 -25.02
CA ARG A 90 -2.03 -5.99 -24.57
C ARG A 90 -0.82 -6.19 -23.66
N LEU A 91 0.34 -5.69 -24.05
CA LEU A 91 1.57 -5.86 -23.28
C LEU A 91 1.53 -5.09 -21.96
N LYS A 92 1.05 -3.84 -21.95
CA LYS A 92 0.85 -3.05 -20.74
C LYS A 92 -0.15 -3.71 -19.77
N PHE A 93 -1.24 -4.27 -20.31
CA PHE A 93 -2.22 -4.99 -19.52
C PHE A 93 -1.60 -6.23 -18.88
N GLU A 94 -0.85 -7.02 -19.64
CA GLU A 94 -0.17 -8.22 -19.14
C GLU A 94 0.77 -7.89 -17.99
N GLU A 95 1.62 -6.89 -18.14
CA GLU A 95 2.57 -6.46 -17.10
C GLU A 95 1.83 -6.01 -15.83
N ALA A 96 0.84 -5.13 -15.96
CA ALA A 96 0.04 -4.65 -14.85
C ALA A 96 -0.76 -5.78 -14.17
N PHE A 97 -1.32 -6.71 -14.94
CA PHE A 97 -2.09 -7.85 -14.43
C PHE A 97 -1.22 -8.77 -13.57
N PHE A 98 -0.07 -9.21 -14.07
CA PHE A 98 0.80 -10.09 -13.31
C PHE A 98 1.41 -9.41 -12.09
N PHE A 99 1.72 -8.12 -12.18
CA PHE A 99 2.13 -7.33 -11.01
C PHE A 99 1.04 -7.32 -9.94
N GLN A 100 -0.20 -7.01 -10.32
CA GLN A 100 -1.33 -6.98 -9.39
C GLN A 100 -1.70 -8.38 -8.86
N LEU A 101 -1.61 -9.41 -9.69
CA LEU A 101 -1.82 -10.79 -9.27
C LEU A 101 -0.79 -11.21 -8.22
N GLY A 102 0.49 -10.92 -8.46
CA GLY A 102 1.57 -11.20 -7.50
C GLY A 102 1.36 -10.46 -6.17
N TYR A 103 0.94 -9.21 -6.22
CA TYR A 103 0.59 -8.43 -5.03
C TYR A 103 -0.64 -9.02 -4.29
N GLY A 104 -1.68 -9.39 -5.04
CA GLY A 104 -2.89 -10.02 -4.49
C GLY A 104 -2.59 -11.34 -3.80
N LEU A 105 -1.76 -12.20 -4.39
CA LEU A 105 -1.33 -13.46 -3.78
C LEU A 105 -0.54 -13.24 -2.49
N LYS A 106 0.39 -12.27 -2.46
CA LYS A 106 1.12 -11.90 -1.23
C LYS A 106 0.16 -11.43 -0.14
N LYS A 107 -0.81 -10.58 -0.49
CA LYS A 107 -1.82 -10.08 0.45
C LYS A 107 -2.71 -11.22 0.99
N LEU A 108 -3.11 -12.15 0.14
CA LEU A 108 -3.87 -13.33 0.56
C LEU A 108 -3.06 -14.19 1.52
N HIS A 109 -1.81 -14.46 1.18
CA HIS A 109 -0.92 -15.25 2.02
C HIS A 109 -0.63 -14.58 3.39
N GLN A 110 -0.49 -13.26 3.43
CA GLN A 110 -0.38 -12.54 4.70
C GLN A 110 -1.64 -12.66 5.54
N LYS A 111 -2.83 -12.50 4.93
CA LYS A 111 -4.10 -12.66 5.64
C LYS A 111 -4.31 -14.05 6.26
N THR A 112 -3.81 -15.10 5.63
CA THR A 112 -3.91 -16.47 6.16
C THR A 112 -2.91 -16.75 7.27
N LYS A 113 -1.82 -16.01 7.35
CA LYS A 113 -0.77 -16.18 8.37
C LYS A 113 -0.86 -15.22 9.56
N SER A 114 -1.48 -14.05 9.38
CA SER A 114 -1.56 -13.02 10.41
C SER A 114 -2.94 -13.07 11.07
N PHE A 115 -3.01 -13.70 12.23
CA PHE A 115 -4.18 -13.59 13.10
C PHE A 115 -4.16 -12.21 13.77
N GLY A 116 -5.32 -11.58 13.85
CA GLY A 116 -5.53 -10.33 14.56
C GLY A 116 -6.50 -10.55 15.71
N ASN A 117 -6.43 -9.69 16.71
CA ASN A 117 -7.41 -9.68 17.79
C ASN A 117 -8.73 -9.09 17.26
N PRO A 118 -9.86 -9.79 17.34
CA PRO A 118 -11.14 -9.25 16.92
C PRO A 118 -11.66 -8.25 17.97
N PHE A 119 -12.20 -7.14 17.52
CA PHE A 119 -12.87 -6.13 18.36
C PHE A 119 -14.38 -6.13 18.06
N PRO A 120 -15.15 -7.06 18.61
CA PRO A 120 -16.59 -7.18 18.31
C PRO A 120 -17.43 -6.12 19.01
N ILE A 121 -16.96 -5.57 20.15
CA ILE A 121 -17.71 -4.70 21.04
C ILE A 121 -17.54 -3.23 20.62
N VAL A 122 -18.62 -2.48 20.64
CA VAL A 122 -18.66 -1.03 20.70
C VAL A 122 -19.36 -0.72 22.02
N GLY A 123 -18.58 -0.37 23.02
CA GLY A 123 -19.04 -0.25 24.40
C GLY A 123 -19.13 1.20 24.86
N GLU A 124 -18.94 1.38 26.16
CA GLU A 124 -19.17 2.66 26.84
C GLU A 124 -18.13 3.73 26.49
N TYR A 125 -16.86 3.37 26.28
CA TYR A 125 -15.84 4.36 25.91
C TYR A 125 -16.19 5.06 24.58
N PHE A 126 -16.60 4.29 23.59
CA PHE A 126 -16.99 4.84 22.29
C PHE A 126 -18.33 5.59 22.38
N THR A 127 -19.36 4.97 22.96
CA THR A 127 -20.74 5.54 22.94
C THR A 127 -20.83 6.79 23.81
N SER A 128 -20.29 6.78 25.02
CA SER A 128 -20.27 7.95 25.87
C SER A 128 -19.51 9.12 25.25
N PHE A 129 -18.34 8.86 24.65
CA PHE A 129 -17.61 9.91 23.94
C PHE A 129 -18.39 10.44 22.73
N TYR A 130 -18.99 9.55 21.94
CA TYR A 130 -19.72 9.91 20.73
C TYR A 130 -20.97 10.75 21.03
N GLU A 131 -21.69 10.44 22.11
CA GLU A 131 -22.93 11.11 22.48
C GLU A 131 -22.71 12.39 23.27
N ASN A 132 -21.69 12.44 24.15
CA ASN A 132 -21.54 13.51 25.12
C ASN A 132 -20.34 14.42 24.90
N ASN A 133 -19.27 13.93 24.25
CA ASN A 133 -17.99 14.64 24.19
C ASN A 133 -17.55 14.97 22.76
N LEU A 134 -18.32 14.58 21.74
CA LEU A 134 -18.00 14.90 20.36
C LEU A 134 -18.27 16.38 20.09
N PRO A 135 -17.26 17.21 19.75
CA PRO A 135 -17.42 18.66 19.66
C PRO A 135 -18.16 19.12 18.38
N PHE A 136 -18.41 18.21 17.43
CA PHE A 136 -19.08 18.47 16.16
C PHE A 136 -19.67 17.18 15.58
N GLU A 137 -20.67 17.31 14.72
CA GLU A 137 -21.19 16.17 13.98
C GLU A 137 -20.16 15.63 12.99
N LEU A 138 -20.01 14.30 12.95
CA LEU A 138 -19.17 13.66 11.94
C LEU A 138 -19.76 13.83 10.54
N THR A 139 -18.90 14.10 9.58
CA THR A 139 -19.27 14.09 8.16
C THR A 139 -19.68 12.70 7.70
N ASN A 140 -20.46 12.63 6.63
CA ASN A 140 -20.86 11.35 6.03
C ASN A 140 -19.65 10.48 5.62
N ALA A 141 -18.55 11.12 5.18
CA ALA A 141 -17.31 10.44 4.86
C ALA A 141 -16.66 9.80 6.09
N GLN A 142 -16.57 10.53 7.21
CA GLN A 142 -16.05 10.03 8.48
C GLN A 142 -16.93 8.89 9.03
N LYS A 143 -18.24 9.03 9.01
CA LYS A 143 -19.20 7.97 9.43
C LYS A 143 -19.01 6.70 8.58
N ARG A 144 -18.84 6.84 7.26
CA ARG A 144 -18.59 5.72 6.34
C ARG A 144 -17.27 5.01 6.67
N VAL A 145 -16.18 5.78 6.81
CA VAL A 145 -14.86 5.24 7.10
C VAL A 145 -14.82 4.50 8.44
N LEU A 146 -15.43 5.07 9.50
CA LEU A 146 -15.55 4.41 10.79
C LEU A 146 -16.33 3.09 10.70
N LYS A 147 -17.41 3.05 9.92
CA LYS A 147 -18.15 1.82 9.68
C LYS A 147 -17.30 0.75 8.98
N GLU A 148 -16.51 1.15 7.98
CA GLU A 148 -15.60 0.24 7.29
C GLU A 148 -14.49 -0.27 8.21
N ILE A 149 -13.85 0.60 9.00
CA ILE A 149 -12.84 0.23 9.99
C ILE A 149 -13.43 -0.75 11.01
N ARG A 150 -14.62 -0.47 11.53
CA ARG A 150 -15.31 -1.37 12.47
C ARG A 150 -15.56 -2.77 11.88
N ILE A 151 -15.93 -2.84 10.60
CA ILE A 151 -16.13 -4.14 9.92
C ILE A 151 -14.81 -4.92 9.86
N ASP A 152 -13.71 -4.24 9.56
CA ASP A 152 -12.39 -4.89 9.52
C ASP A 152 -11.90 -5.30 10.92
N MET A 153 -12.10 -4.47 11.93
CA MET A 153 -11.73 -4.74 13.34
C MET A 153 -12.48 -5.93 13.95
N LYS A 154 -13.69 -6.24 13.47
CA LYS A 154 -14.44 -7.43 13.92
C LYS A 154 -13.87 -8.76 13.45
N ARG A 155 -12.98 -8.74 12.44
CA ARG A 155 -12.43 -9.97 11.85
C ARG A 155 -11.28 -10.48 12.70
N SER A 156 -11.06 -11.79 12.66
CA SER A 156 -9.89 -12.45 13.27
C SER A 156 -8.61 -12.30 12.46
N THR A 157 -8.63 -11.48 11.41
CA THR A 157 -7.46 -11.16 10.58
C THR A 157 -6.93 -9.78 10.91
N GLN A 158 -5.62 -9.63 10.98
CA GLN A 158 -4.99 -8.34 11.25
C GLN A 158 -5.46 -7.27 10.26
N MET A 159 -6.00 -6.16 10.78
CA MET A 159 -6.38 -5.01 9.97
C MET A 159 -5.13 -4.23 9.56
N ASN A 160 -4.98 -3.98 8.25
CA ASN A 160 -3.99 -3.04 7.72
C ASN A 160 -4.71 -2.11 6.74
N ARG A 161 -5.10 -0.93 7.23
CA ARG A 161 -5.90 0.04 6.48
C ARG A 161 -5.21 1.38 6.38
N LEU A 162 -5.14 1.93 5.17
CA LEU A 162 -4.71 3.30 4.93
C LEU A 162 -5.93 4.24 4.99
N LEU A 163 -5.88 5.21 5.89
CA LEU A 163 -6.81 6.33 5.93
C LEU A 163 -6.19 7.52 5.20
N GLN A 164 -6.80 7.92 4.09
CA GLN A 164 -6.36 9.06 3.28
C GLN A 164 -7.42 10.17 3.30
N GLY A 165 -6.95 11.40 3.39
CA GLY A 165 -7.80 12.60 3.37
C GLY A 165 -6.94 13.85 3.48
N ASP A 166 -7.51 14.99 3.10
CA ASP A 166 -6.83 16.30 3.13
C ASP A 166 -6.44 16.72 4.55
N VAL A 167 -5.59 17.74 4.65
CA VAL A 167 -5.28 18.40 5.92
C VAL A 167 -6.56 18.99 6.49
N GLY A 168 -6.83 18.78 7.79
CA GLY A 168 -8.07 19.26 8.42
C GLY A 168 -9.30 18.38 8.18
N SER A 169 -9.23 17.27 7.44
CA SER A 169 -10.38 16.37 7.19
C SER A 169 -10.86 15.58 8.43
N GLY A 170 -10.22 15.79 9.59
CA GLY A 170 -10.59 15.14 10.85
C GLY A 170 -10.07 13.70 11.00
N LYS A 171 -8.96 13.35 10.34
CA LYS A 171 -8.31 12.02 10.49
C LYS A 171 -8.01 11.67 11.95
N THR A 172 -7.60 12.65 12.76
CA THR A 172 -7.33 12.47 14.19
C THR A 172 -8.58 12.06 14.96
N MET A 173 -9.76 12.60 14.60
CA MET A 173 -11.02 12.20 15.22
C MET A 173 -11.38 10.75 14.89
N VAL A 174 -11.21 10.34 13.63
CA VAL A 174 -11.41 8.94 13.22
C VAL A 174 -10.43 8.01 13.96
N ALA A 175 -9.18 8.43 14.11
CA ALA A 175 -8.16 7.71 14.87
C ALA A 175 -8.59 7.54 16.34
N LEU A 176 -9.00 8.62 17.01
CA LEU A 176 -9.47 8.59 18.40
C LEU A 176 -10.67 7.64 18.56
N LEU A 177 -11.70 7.79 17.74
CA LEU A 177 -12.88 6.92 17.80
C LEU A 177 -12.52 5.43 17.59
N THR A 178 -11.54 5.15 16.75
CA THR A 178 -11.03 3.79 16.53
C THR A 178 -10.27 3.26 17.76
N MET A 179 -9.51 4.12 18.46
CA MET A 179 -8.84 3.78 19.72
C MET A 179 -9.86 3.47 20.83
N LEU A 180 -10.96 4.23 20.92
CA LEU A 180 -12.02 3.98 21.88
C LEU A 180 -12.68 2.61 21.65
N ILE A 181 -12.88 2.20 20.39
CA ILE A 181 -13.36 0.84 20.08
C ILE A 181 -12.34 -0.22 20.55
N ALA A 182 -11.03 0.01 20.39
CA ALA A 182 -10.04 -0.91 20.91
C ALA A 182 -10.08 -1.03 22.44
N MET A 183 -10.28 0.09 23.15
CA MET A 183 -10.44 0.13 24.60
C MET A 183 -11.70 -0.61 25.07
N ASP A 184 -12.83 -0.47 24.35
CA ASP A 184 -14.06 -1.22 24.64
C ASP A 184 -13.87 -2.75 24.59
N ASN A 185 -12.81 -3.21 23.92
CA ASN A 185 -12.43 -4.62 23.82
C ASN A 185 -11.23 -4.99 24.72
N GLY A 186 -10.83 -4.10 25.66
CA GLY A 186 -9.77 -4.37 26.62
C GLY A 186 -8.35 -4.21 26.08
N PHE A 187 -8.17 -3.50 24.96
CA PHE A 187 -6.86 -3.31 24.36
C PHE A 187 -6.35 -1.88 24.51
N GLN A 188 -5.04 -1.79 24.66
CA GLN A 188 -4.31 -0.52 24.58
C GLN A 188 -4.11 -0.11 23.13
N SER A 189 -3.92 1.20 22.91
CA SER A 189 -3.69 1.78 21.58
C SER A 189 -2.45 2.67 21.58
N CYS A 190 -1.76 2.76 20.45
CA CYS A 190 -0.72 3.76 20.26
C CYS A 190 -0.88 4.55 18.98
N LEU A 191 -0.42 5.81 19.00
CA LEU A 191 -0.32 6.67 17.83
C LEU A 191 1.12 7.14 17.68
N MET A 192 1.74 6.79 16.54
CA MET A 192 3.10 7.16 16.22
C MET A 192 3.12 8.28 15.18
N ALA A 193 3.81 9.38 15.51
CA ALA A 193 4.03 10.51 14.63
C ALA A 193 5.52 10.67 14.27
N PRO A 194 5.85 11.23 13.08
CA PRO A 194 7.23 11.28 12.60
C PRO A 194 8.11 12.29 13.33
N THR A 195 7.52 13.30 13.96
CA THR A 195 8.24 14.36 14.68
C THR A 195 7.66 14.60 16.06
N GLU A 196 8.45 15.14 16.97
CA GLU A 196 7.99 15.49 18.32
C GLU A 196 6.91 16.58 18.29
N ILE A 197 7.00 17.51 17.36
CA ILE A 197 5.99 18.57 17.18
C ILE A 197 4.64 17.97 16.83
N LEU A 198 4.58 17.05 15.87
CA LEU A 198 3.33 16.38 15.48
C LEU A 198 2.80 15.48 16.61
N ALA A 199 3.69 14.75 17.29
CA ALA A 199 3.29 13.94 18.44
C ALA A 199 2.68 14.80 19.56
N GLN A 200 3.28 15.96 19.84
CA GLN A 200 2.76 16.92 20.83
C GLN A 200 1.41 17.50 20.39
N GLN A 201 1.26 17.83 19.10
CA GLN A 201 -0.02 18.33 18.58
C GLN A 201 -1.12 17.28 18.71
N HIS A 202 -0.88 16.02 18.33
CA HIS A 202 -1.83 14.94 18.53
C HIS A 202 -2.16 14.71 20.00
N PHE A 203 -1.14 14.74 20.87
CA PHE A 203 -1.33 14.58 22.29
C PHE A 203 -2.23 15.67 22.88
N ASN A 204 -1.95 16.95 22.57
CA ASN A 204 -2.74 18.07 23.06
C ASN A 204 -4.20 17.98 22.59
N SER A 205 -4.40 17.74 21.28
CA SER A 205 -5.75 17.62 20.70
C SER A 205 -6.54 16.45 21.30
N ILE A 206 -5.92 15.27 21.45
CA ILE A 206 -6.60 14.10 22.01
C ILE A 206 -6.85 14.29 23.51
N LYS A 207 -5.90 14.86 24.25
CA LYS A 207 -6.07 15.17 25.67
C LYS A 207 -7.20 16.16 25.92
N GLU A 208 -7.31 17.20 25.09
CA GLU A 208 -8.41 18.17 25.16
C GLU A 208 -9.77 17.50 24.91
N LEU A 209 -9.87 16.66 23.88
CA LEU A 209 -11.10 15.91 23.58
C LEU A 209 -11.51 14.95 24.71
N LEU A 210 -10.54 14.40 25.44
CA LEU A 210 -10.76 13.43 26.50
C LEU A 210 -10.79 14.04 27.92
N GLN A 211 -10.76 15.38 28.06
CA GLN A 211 -10.64 16.06 29.35
C GLN A 211 -11.76 15.71 30.35
N ASN A 212 -12.95 15.38 29.85
CA ASN A 212 -14.12 15.02 30.66
C ASN A 212 -14.30 13.49 30.77
N THR A 213 -13.26 12.72 30.52
CA THR A 213 -13.27 11.25 30.58
C THR A 213 -12.22 10.74 31.55
N THR A 214 -12.33 9.48 31.94
CA THR A 214 -11.32 8.80 32.79
C THR A 214 -10.17 8.18 31.99
N ILE A 215 -10.10 8.47 30.68
CA ILE A 215 -9.14 7.83 29.78
C ILE A 215 -7.74 8.43 29.97
N ASN A 216 -6.77 7.58 30.29
CA ASN A 216 -5.38 7.98 30.48
C ASN A 216 -4.62 8.01 29.15
N VAL A 217 -4.05 9.18 28.84
CA VAL A 217 -3.25 9.43 27.62
C VAL A 217 -1.89 9.99 28.03
N ARG A 218 -0.81 9.46 27.48
CA ARG A 218 0.55 9.94 27.70
C ARG A 218 1.29 10.21 26.38
N LEU A 219 2.33 11.04 26.49
CA LEU A 219 3.23 11.36 25.39
C LEU A 219 4.62 10.82 25.69
N LEU A 220 5.21 10.08 24.74
CA LEU A 220 6.58 9.59 24.82
C LEU A 220 7.38 10.01 23.58
N THR A 221 8.38 10.86 23.80
CA THR A 221 9.27 11.35 22.74
C THR A 221 10.74 11.15 23.13
N GLY A 222 11.65 11.50 22.21
CA GLY A 222 13.09 11.49 22.53
C GLY A 222 13.46 12.42 23.69
N SER A 223 12.78 13.56 23.81
CA SER A 223 13.00 14.60 24.83
C SER A 223 12.31 14.31 26.18
N SER A 224 11.49 13.26 26.30
CA SER A 224 10.81 12.91 27.57
C SER A 224 11.80 12.59 28.69
N LYS A 225 11.59 13.16 29.86
CA LYS A 225 12.46 12.99 31.03
C LYS A 225 12.48 11.54 31.52
N THR A 226 13.60 11.10 32.08
CA THR A 226 13.76 9.72 32.59
C THR A 226 12.70 9.34 33.64
N SER A 227 12.34 10.28 34.54
CA SER A 227 11.29 10.07 35.53
C SER A 227 9.90 9.83 34.87
N GLU A 228 9.56 10.63 33.89
CA GLU A 228 8.30 10.49 33.15
C GLU A 228 8.25 9.18 32.33
N ARG A 229 9.37 8.82 31.68
CA ARG A 229 9.50 7.55 30.98
C ARG A 229 9.25 6.34 31.91
N LYS A 230 9.78 6.38 33.12
CA LYS A 230 9.58 5.31 34.10
C LYS A 230 8.10 5.13 34.43
N VAL A 231 7.39 6.23 34.71
CA VAL A 231 5.94 6.20 35.00
C VAL A 231 5.15 5.67 33.81
N ILE A 232 5.47 6.14 32.57
CA ILE A 232 4.81 5.69 31.36
C ILE A 232 5.01 4.17 31.17
N HIS A 233 6.23 3.65 31.38
CA HIS A 233 6.50 2.22 31.24
C HIS A 233 5.72 1.39 32.26
N GLU A 234 5.68 1.83 33.55
CA GLU A 234 4.91 1.17 34.56
C GLU A 234 3.40 1.16 34.30
N GLU A 235 2.84 2.32 33.86
CA GLU A 235 1.43 2.45 33.48
C GLU A 235 1.07 1.62 32.24
N LEU A 236 2.01 1.43 31.29
CA LEU A 236 1.80 0.56 30.12
C LEU A 236 1.78 -0.92 30.48
N GLU A 237 2.75 -1.35 31.29
CA GLU A 237 2.90 -2.75 31.67
C GLU A 237 1.77 -3.24 32.61
N ASN A 238 1.22 -2.35 33.45
CA ASN A 238 0.10 -2.67 34.33
C ASN A 238 -1.29 -2.39 33.72
N GLY A 239 -1.35 -1.87 32.47
CA GLY A 239 -2.59 -1.60 31.75
C GLY A 239 -3.34 -0.34 32.15
N GLN A 240 -2.79 0.50 33.04
CA GLN A 240 -3.43 1.77 33.45
C GLN A 240 -3.39 2.84 32.35
N LEU A 241 -2.41 2.77 31.44
CA LEU A 241 -2.30 3.66 30.31
C LEU A 241 -3.02 3.07 29.09
N SER A 242 -4.08 3.73 28.65
CA SER A 242 -4.93 3.26 27.53
C SER A 242 -4.41 3.70 26.17
N ILE A 243 -3.88 4.93 26.08
CA ILE A 243 -3.43 5.52 24.82
C ILE A 243 -2.02 6.11 24.99
N LEU A 244 -1.06 5.61 24.22
CA LEU A 244 0.29 6.17 24.16
C LEU A 244 0.52 6.86 22.81
N ILE A 245 0.87 8.14 22.85
CA ILE A 245 1.23 8.94 21.68
C ILE A 245 2.74 9.18 21.71
N GLY A 246 3.42 9.12 20.57
CA GLY A 246 4.84 9.43 20.56
C GLY A 246 5.48 9.34 19.18
N THR A 247 6.82 9.37 19.21
CA THR A 247 7.65 9.26 18.01
C THR A 247 8.26 7.86 17.91
N HIS A 248 9.40 7.74 17.23
CA HIS A 248 10.21 6.51 17.21
C HIS A 248 10.57 5.96 18.60
N ALA A 249 10.46 6.76 19.68
CA ALA A 249 10.64 6.32 21.06
C ALA A 249 9.69 5.15 21.42
N LEU A 250 8.50 5.08 20.80
CA LEU A 250 7.58 3.94 20.92
C LEU A 250 8.17 2.59 20.49
N LEU A 251 9.20 2.61 19.65
CA LEU A 251 9.85 1.43 19.11
C LEU A 251 10.98 0.88 20.00
N GLU A 252 11.31 1.60 21.10
CA GLU A 252 12.34 1.16 22.03
C GLU A 252 11.91 -0.16 22.71
N ASP A 253 12.83 -1.10 22.89
CA ASP A 253 12.55 -2.42 23.46
C ASP A 253 12.03 -2.37 24.92
N LYS A 254 12.32 -1.26 25.61
CA LYS A 254 11.83 -0.98 26.96
C LYS A 254 10.35 -0.61 27.01
N VAL A 255 9.76 -0.19 25.89
CA VAL A 255 8.33 0.13 25.82
C VAL A 255 7.56 -1.16 25.61
N LYS A 256 6.95 -1.64 26.69
CA LYS A 256 6.15 -2.87 26.70
C LYS A 256 4.71 -2.54 27.04
N PHE A 257 3.80 -2.97 26.20
CA PHE A 257 2.37 -2.88 26.46
C PHE A 257 1.88 -4.15 27.15
N GLN A 258 0.92 -4.02 28.03
CA GLN A 258 0.23 -5.19 28.60
C GLN A 258 -0.59 -5.91 27.51
N ASN A 259 -1.33 -5.13 26.71
CA ASN A 259 -2.23 -5.66 25.69
C ASN A 259 -2.43 -4.67 24.53
N LEU A 260 -1.40 -4.48 23.70
CA LEU A 260 -1.52 -3.58 22.53
C LEU A 260 -2.39 -4.22 21.47
N GLY A 261 -3.53 -3.61 21.11
CA GLY A 261 -4.42 -4.12 20.06
C GLY A 261 -4.50 -3.24 18.82
N LEU A 262 -4.19 -1.95 18.95
CA LEU A 262 -4.27 -1.01 17.83
C LEU A 262 -3.03 -0.10 17.78
N ALA A 263 -2.38 -0.08 16.62
CA ALA A 263 -1.30 0.85 16.32
C ALA A 263 -1.68 1.74 15.14
N ILE A 264 -1.62 3.05 15.34
CA ILE A 264 -1.88 4.07 14.31
C ILE A 264 -0.57 4.76 13.98
N ILE A 265 -0.28 4.92 12.70
CA ILE A 265 0.94 5.58 12.22
C ILE A 265 0.52 6.77 11.36
N ASP A 266 0.80 7.97 11.84
CA ASP A 266 0.60 9.19 11.06
C ASP A 266 1.77 9.41 10.09
N GLU A 267 1.48 9.96 8.89
CA GLU A 267 2.49 10.22 7.85
C GLU A 267 3.39 9.00 7.59
N GLN A 268 2.77 7.83 7.36
CA GLN A 268 3.47 6.54 7.25
C GLN A 268 4.66 6.52 6.28
N HIS A 269 4.68 7.39 5.27
CA HIS A 269 5.77 7.49 4.30
C HIS A 269 7.08 8.01 4.91
N ARG A 270 7.04 8.62 6.10
CA ARG A 270 8.20 9.08 6.88
C ARG A 270 8.88 7.94 7.65
N PHE A 271 8.26 6.77 7.73
CA PHE A 271 8.79 5.63 8.47
C PHE A 271 9.26 4.51 7.54
N GLY A 272 10.44 3.98 7.81
CA GLY A 272 10.96 2.81 7.11
C GLY A 272 10.16 1.54 7.38
N VAL A 273 10.27 0.56 6.49
CA VAL A 273 9.58 -0.74 6.61
C VAL A 273 9.96 -1.45 7.91
N ALA A 274 11.26 -1.42 8.28
CA ALA A 274 11.76 -2.05 9.52
C ALA A 274 11.18 -1.40 10.80
N GLN A 275 10.98 -0.09 10.80
CA GLN A 275 10.38 0.62 11.94
C GLN A 275 8.92 0.22 12.14
N ARG A 276 8.14 0.14 11.04
CA ARG A 276 6.75 -0.32 11.11
C ARG A 276 6.65 -1.78 11.56
N ALA A 277 7.56 -2.65 11.08
CA ALA A 277 7.60 -4.05 11.52
C ALA A 277 7.89 -4.19 13.01
N LYS A 278 8.78 -3.36 13.59
CA LYS A 278 9.03 -3.34 15.04
C LYS A 278 7.78 -2.99 15.85
N LEU A 279 6.95 -2.06 15.36
CA LEU A 279 5.71 -1.71 16.04
C LEU A 279 4.71 -2.88 16.04
N TRP A 280 4.62 -3.61 14.93
CA TRP A 280 3.78 -4.81 14.84
C TRP A 280 4.23 -5.95 15.75
N ALA A 281 5.52 -6.04 16.04
CA ALA A 281 6.08 -7.07 16.93
C ALA A 281 5.86 -6.76 18.43
N LYS A 282 5.25 -5.63 18.80
CA LYS A 282 4.92 -5.25 20.18
C LYS A 282 3.53 -5.76 20.63
N ASN A 283 2.82 -6.40 19.74
CA ASN A 283 1.53 -7.03 20.03
C ASN A 283 1.72 -8.49 20.43
#